data_e7dbf52e57c4f5eceb22023ea4fd2817
#
_entry.id   e7dbf52e57c4f5eceb22023ea4fd2817
#
_cell.length_a   1.000
_cell.length_b   1.000
_cell.length_c   1.000
_cell.angle_alpha   90.00
_cell.angle_beta   90.00
_cell.angle_gamma   90.00
#
_symmetry.space_group_name_H-M   'P 1'
#
loop_
_entity.id
_entity.type
_entity.pdbx_description
1 polymer ?
#
loop_
_entity_poly.entity_id
_entity_poly.type
_entity_poly.pdbx_seq_one_letter_code
_entity_poly.pdbx_strand_id
1 'polypeptide(L)'
;MRRIPKGPILWTAGVALLSLTLLLPGQPTSKAQSSKDAVSPSINTPAEAKPAEEEHPVAFDYLPKTKLGYVDWVKAIKEGAIKPRESLDDSVKPMPPIDFDVVFKVNVSGFPDVVYPHYPHTIWLDCRNCHPSIFLMRAGANQVTMAKILQGEFCGRCHGKVAFPISDCFRCHSRPK
;
A
#
# COMPACT_ATOMS: atom_id res chain seq x y z
N MET A 1 24.60 42.44 -29.48
CA MET A 1 25.70 41.76 -28.79
C MET A 1 26.12 42.60 -27.58
N ARG A 2 25.70 42.24 -26.38
CA ARG A 2 26.18 42.87 -25.13
C ARG A 2 26.71 41.76 -24.23
N ARG A 3 28.02 41.82 -23.91
CA ARG A 3 28.73 40.88 -23.04
C ARG A 3 28.47 41.27 -21.59
N ILE A 4 28.12 40.26 -20.76
CA ILE A 4 27.97 40.40 -19.30
C ILE A 4 29.33 40.01 -18.67
N PRO A 5 29.90 40.81 -17.76
CA PRO A 5 31.14 40.47 -17.09
C PRO A 5 30.91 39.47 -15.94
N LYS A 6 31.79 38.46 -15.87
CA LYS A 6 31.88 37.52 -14.75
C LYS A 6 32.77 38.14 -13.65
N GLY A 7 32.16 38.41 -12.49
CA GLY A 7 32.93 38.77 -11.28
C GLY A 7 33.02 37.57 -10.33
N PRO A 8 34.15 37.35 -9.64
CA PRO A 8 34.27 36.27 -8.67
C PRO A 8 33.65 36.66 -7.31
N ILE A 9 32.78 35.83 -6.81
CA ILE A 9 32.25 35.96 -5.44
C ILE A 9 33.16 35.14 -4.52
N LEU A 10 33.98 35.87 -3.72
CA LEU A 10 34.69 35.27 -2.59
C LEU A 10 33.69 35.05 -1.44
N TRP A 11 33.52 33.81 -1.07
CA TRP A 11 32.86 33.46 0.20
C TRP A 11 33.93 33.15 1.23
N THR A 12 34.09 34.04 2.21
CA THR A 12 34.90 33.79 3.41
C THR A 12 34.05 32.98 4.40
N ALA A 13 34.46 31.75 4.66
CA ALA A 13 33.88 30.88 5.66
C ALA A 13 34.36 31.30 7.05
N GLY A 14 33.46 31.86 7.85
CA GLY A 14 33.66 32.04 9.31
C GLY A 14 33.01 30.85 10.04
N VAL A 15 33.85 29.91 10.46
CA VAL A 15 33.39 28.79 11.35
C VAL A 15 33.57 29.25 12.79
N ALA A 16 32.48 29.59 13.45
CA ALA A 16 32.43 29.77 14.91
C ALA A 16 31.97 28.47 15.55
N LEU A 17 32.90 27.73 16.15
CA LEU A 17 32.64 26.57 17.01
C LEU A 17 32.15 27.07 18.38
N LEU A 18 30.86 27.01 18.63
CA LEU A 18 30.30 27.09 19.99
C LEU A 18 30.08 25.65 20.50
N SER A 19 31.00 25.21 21.37
CA SER A 19 30.85 23.99 22.15
C SER A 19 29.88 24.25 23.33
N LEU A 20 28.63 23.78 23.17
CA LEU A 20 27.62 23.77 24.22
C LEU A 20 27.67 22.42 24.94
N THR A 21 28.33 22.36 26.12
CA THR A 21 28.29 21.22 27.03
C THR A 21 26.94 21.18 27.72
N LEU A 22 26.05 20.27 27.28
CA LEU A 22 24.84 19.95 28.02
C LEU A 22 25.18 19.00 29.17
N LEU A 23 25.08 19.53 30.42
CA LEU A 23 24.98 18.70 31.62
C LEU A 23 23.62 18.01 31.64
N LEU A 24 23.62 16.67 31.51
CA LEU A 24 22.45 15.84 31.74
C LEU A 24 22.29 15.56 33.22
N PRO A 25 21.10 15.80 33.83
CA PRO A 25 20.85 15.38 35.19
C PRO A 25 20.70 13.86 35.29
N GLY A 26 21.36 13.28 36.31
CA GLY A 26 21.41 11.87 36.57
C GLY A 26 20.02 11.24 36.74
N GLN A 27 19.86 10.09 36.12
CA GLN A 27 18.67 9.25 36.31
C GLN A 27 18.78 8.48 37.63
N PRO A 28 17.68 8.38 38.42
CA PRO A 28 17.69 7.57 39.63
C PRO A 28 17.70 6.08 39.28
N THR A 29 18.69 5.36 39.77
CA THR A 29 18.77 3.92 39.71
C THR A 29 17.73 3.29 40.64
N SER A 30 16.69 2.70 40.07
CA SER A 30 15.74 1.86 40.79
C SER A 30 16.38 0.53 41.16
N LYS A 31 16.61 0.30 42.44
CA LYS A 31 17.01 -0.98 43.03
C LYS A 31 15.83 -1.95 42.93
N ALA A 32 15.96 -2.99 42.15
CA ALA A 32 15.05 -4.13 42.14
C ALA A 32 15.16 -4.87 43.49
N GLN A 33 14.11 -4.87 44.27
CA GLN A 33 13.96 -5.74 45.45
C GLN A 33 13.55 -7.12 44.98
N SER A 34 14.44 -8.10 45.22
CA SER A 34 14.17 -9.54 45.07
C SER A 34 13.27 -9.97 46.24
N SER A 35 12.00 -10.20 45.98
CA SER A 35 11.13 -10.97 46.85
C SER A 35 11.07 -12.42 46.38
N LYS A 36 11.85 -13.28 47.04
CA LYS A 36 11.67 -14.72 47.04
C LYS A 36 10.53 -15.03 48.01
N ASP A 37 9.37 -15.35 47.49
CA ASP A 37 8.34 -16.19 48.10
C ASP A 37 7.18 -16.29 47.09
N ALA A 38 7.34 -17.21 46.12
CA ALA A 38 6.28 -17.63 45.24
C ALA A 38 5.83 -19.03 45.65
N VAL A 39 4.85 -19.11 46.52
CA VAL A 39 3.99 -20.29 46.68
C VAL A 39 3.22 -20.47 45.40
N SER A 40 3.51 -21.57 44.67
CA SER A 40 2.80 -21.96 43.49
C SER A 40 1.48 -22.66 43.89
N PRO A 41 0.31 -22.11 43.60
CA PRO A 41 -0.92 -22.88 43.69
C PRO A 41 -1.00 -23.77 42.45
N SER A 42 -1.01 -25.11 42.66
CA SER A 42 -1.37 -26.06 41.62
C SER A 42 -2.86 -25.89 41.30
N ILE A 43 -3.14 -25.14 40.27
CA ILE A 43 -4.50 -25.04 39.69
C ILE A 43 -4.66 -26.27 38.79
N ASN A 44 -5.35 -27.31 39.30
CA ASN A 44 -5.96 -28.31 38.46
C ASN A 44 -7.07 -27.63 37.65
N THR A 45 -6.73 -27.05 36.53
CA THR A 45 -7.69 -26.52 35.57
C THR A 45 -8.33 -27.73 34.90
N PRO A 46 -9.68 -27.94 35.02
CA PRO A 46 -10.34 -28.88 34.14
C PRO A 46 -10.06 -28.48 32.72
N ALA A 47 -9.79 -29.44 31.84
CA ALA A 47 -9.60 -29.18 30.41
C ALA A 47 -10.84 -28.39 29.94
N GLU A 48 -10.64 -27.10 29.75
CA GLU A 48 -11.64 -26.18 29.25
C GLU A 48 -12.01 -26.67 27.86
N ALA A 49 -13.19 -27.28 27.73
CA ALA A 49 -13.76 -27.61 26.43
C ALA A 49 -13.79 -26.32 25.65
N LYS A 50 -12.94 -26.23 24.61
CA LYS A 50 -12.93 -25.11 23.68
C LYS A 50 -14.40 -24.87 23.28
N PRO A 51 -14.97 -23.68 23.52
CA PRO A 51 -16.31 -23.41 23.06
C PRO A 51 -16.34 -23.72 21.56
N ALA A 52 -17.34 -24.46 21.10
CA ALA A 52 -17.59 -24.61 19.68
C ALA A 52 -17.63 -23.18 19.14
N GLU A 53 -16.63 -22.80 18.36
CA GLU A 53 -16.57 -21.52 17.68
C GLU A 53 -17.77 -21.53 16.76
N GLU A 54 -18.85 -20.87 17.18
CA GLU A 54 -20.00 -20.63 16.35
C GLU A 54 -19.48 -19.90 15.14
N GLU A 55 -19.41 -20.61 14.01
CA GLU A 55 -18.87 -20.12 12.76
C GLU A 55 -19.82 -19.05 12.23
N HIS A 56 -19.69 -17.82 12.75
CA HIS A 56 -20.43 -16.70 12.24
C HIS A 56 -19.88 -16.37 10.85
N PRO A 57 -20.72 -16.40 9.81
CA PRO A 57 -20.26 -16.07 8.46
C PRO A 57 -19.63 -14.68 8.45
N VAL A 58 -18.36 -14.60 8.03
CA VAL A 58 -17.67 -13.34 7.88
C VAL A 58 -18.33 -12.57 6.73
N ALA A 59 -18.47 -11.25 6.86
CA ALA A 59 -19.18 -10.39 5.91
C ALA A 59 -18.82 -10.58 4.42
N PHE A 60 -17.66 -11.17 4.13
CA PHE A 60 -17.19 -11.42 2.76
C PHE A 60 -17.23 -12.87 2.32
N ASP A 61 -17.76 -13.79 3.11
CA ASP A 61 -17.75 -15.22 2.77
C ASP A 61 -18.66 -15.56 1.60
N TYR A 62 -19.75 -14.82 1.42
CA TYR A 62 -20.66 -14.96 0.28
C TYR A 62 -20.14 -14.30 -1.01
N LEU A 63 -19.04 -13.54 -0.97
CA LEU A 63 -18.47 -12.93 -2.16
C LEU A 63 -17.59 -13.91 -2.94
N PRO A 64 -17.54 -13.81 -4.27
CA PRO A 64 -16.70 -14.67 -5.09
C PRO A 64 -15.24 -14.55 -4.70
N LYS A 65 -14.54 -15.68 -4.70
CA LYS A 65 -13.14 -15.77 -4.31
C LYS A 65 -12.23 -16.00 -5.54
N THR A 66 -11.01 -15.52 -5.45
CA THR A 66 -9.93 -15.87 -6.38
C THR A 66 -9.44 -17.30 -6.09
N LYS A 67 -8.59 -17.84 -6.98
CA LYS A 67 -7.94 -19.14 -6.75
C LYS A 67 -7.06 -19.18 -5.50
N LEU A 68 -6.60 -18.02 -5.02
CA LEU A 68 -5.80 -17.87 -3.81
C LEU A 68 -6.63 -17.58 -2.55
N GLY A 69 -7.99 -17.65 -2.64
CA GLY A 69 -8.88 -17.44 -1.52
C GLY A 69 -9.23 -15.97 -1.19
N TYR A 70 -8.66 -15.01 -1.89
CA TYR A 70 -9.01 -13.58 -1.72
C TYR A 70 -10.34 -13.25 -2.38
N VAL A 71 -11.05 -12.25 -1.88
CA VAL A 71 -12.26 -11.74 -2.54
C VAL A 71 -11.92 -11.25 -3.95
N ASP A 72 -12.67 -11.74 -4.94
CA ASP A 72 -12.61 -11.24 -6.30
C ASP A 72 -13.60 -10.08 -6.48
N TRP A 73 -13.12 -8.88 -6.12
CA TRP A 73 -13.93 -7.66 -6.17
C TRP A 73 -14.47 -7.35 -7.56
N VAL A 74 -13.69 -7.61 -8.61
CA VAL A 74 -14.12 -7.36 -9.99
C VAL A 74 -15.25 -8.29 -10.37
N LYS A 75 -15.15 -9.57 -10.01
CA LYS A 75 -16.19 -10.56 -10.21
C LYS A 75 -17.45 -10.22 -9.40
N ALA A 76 -17.28 -9.82 -8.14
CA ALA A 76 -18.39 -9.41 -7.27
C ALA A 76 -19.21 -8.25 -7.87
N ILE A 77 -18.55 -7.27 -8.50
CA ILE A 77 -19.24 -6.18 -9.19
C ILE A 77 -19.91 -6.67 -10.48
N LYS A 78 -19.20 -7.46 -11.30
CA LYS A 78 -19.77 -8.00 -12.54
C LYS A 78 -21.01 -8.86 -12.33
N GLU A 79 -21.04 -9.61 -11.24
CA GLU A 79 -22.18 -10.44 -10.83
C GLU A 79 -23.26 -9.66 -10.07
N GLY A 80 -23.01 -8.38 -9.78
CA GLY A 80 -23.97 -7.51 -9.08
C GLY A 80 -24.08 -7.78 -7.57
N ALA A 81 -23.18 -8.60 -7.01
CA ALA A 81 -23.12 -8.85 -5.57
C ALA A 81 -22.83 -7.59 -4.77
N ILE A 82 -22.05 -6.67 -5.35
CA ILE A 82 -21.82 -5.34 -4.83
C ILE A 82 -21.99 -4.30 -5.93
N LYS A 83 -22.47 -3.11 -5.53
CA LYS A 83 -22.70 -1.97 -6.44
C LYS A 83 -21.99 -0.74 -5.85
N PRO A 84 -20.76 -0.43 -6.27
CA PRO A 84 -20.06 0.75 -5.80
C PRO A 84 -20.86 2.02 -6.12
N ARG A 85 -20.81 2.98 -5.21
CA ARG A 85 -21.46 4.29 -5.39
C ARG A 85 -20.40 5.37 -5.37
N GLU A 86 -20.46 6.28 -6.32
CA GLU A 86 -19.56 7.43 -6.41
C GLU A 86 -19.90 8.48 -5.35
N SER A 87 -21.17 8.57 -4.97
CA SER A 87 -21.68 9.53 -3.98
C SER A 87 -22.78 8.93 -3.11
N LEU A 88 -22.97 9.49 -1.93
CA LEU A 88 -24.16 9.24 -1.10
C LEU A 88 -25.40 9.94 -1.65
N ASP A 89 -25.23 10.95 -2.51
CA ASP A 89 -26.30 11.63 -3.21
C ASP A 89 -26.68 10.86 -4.48
N ASP A 90 -27.92 10.35 -4.53
CA ASP A 90 -28.44 9.55 -5.64
C ASP A 90 -28.59 10.34 -6.94
N SER A 91 -28.59 11.69 -6.88
CA SER A 91 -28.64 12.55 -8.06
C SER A 91 -27.30 12.59 -8.83
N VAL A 92 -26.19 12.24 -8.16
CA VAL A 92 -24.86 12.16 -8.78
C VAL A 92 -24.78 10.91 -9.63
N LYS A 93 -24.68 11.09 -10.94
CA LYS A 93 -24.49 9.96 -11.86
C LYS A 93 -23.05 9.48 -11.78
N PRO A 94 -22.82 8.15 -11.64
CA PRO A 94 -21.49 7.59 -11.65
C PRO A 94 -20.82 7.85 -13.01
N MET A 95 -19.53 8.09 -12.99
CA MET A 95 -18.72 8.21 -14.19
C MET A 95 -18.65 6.83 -14.88
N PRO A 96 -18.84 6.74 -16.20
CA PRO A 96 -18.72 5.47 -16.89
C PRO A 96 -17.29 4.94 -16.76
N PRO A 97 -17.10 3.64 -16.48
CA PRO A 97 -15.78 3.04 -16.40
C PRO A 97 -15.07 3.11 -17.76
N ILE A 98 -13.76 3.27 -17.72
CA ILE A 98 -12.90 3.37 -18.92
C ILE A 98 -12.36 1.98 -19.26
N ASP A 99 -12.67 1.49 -20.45
CA ASP A 99 -12.14 0.21 -20.97
C ASP A 99 -10.91 0.45 -21.84
N PHE A 100 -9.76 0.55 -21.18
CA PHE A 100 -8.49 0.84 -21.82
C PHE A 100 -7.33 0.25 -20.99
N ASP A 101 -6.42 -0.48 -21.65
CA ASP A 101 -5.27 -1.14 -21.03
C ASP A 101 -3.96 -0.40 -21.32
N VAL A 102 -3.14 -0.23 -20.28
CA VAL A 102 -1.73 0.19 -20.43
C VAL A 102 -0.82 -1.01 -20.25
N VAL A 103 0.09 -1.22 -21.21
CA VAL A 103 1.08 -2.30 -21.12
C VAL A 103 2.44 -1.73 -20.74
N PHE A 104 2.98 -2.21 -19.61
CA PHE A 104 4.34 -1.92 -19.18
C PHE A 104 5.27 -3.05 -19.63
N LYS A 105 6.27 -2.70 -20.42
CA LYS A 105 7.27 -3.66 -20.88
C LYS A 105 8.19 -4.08 -19.75
N VAL A 106 8.38 -5.38 -19.58
CA VAL A 106 9.29 -5.97 -18.62
C VAL A 106 10.57 -6.39 -19.31
N ASN A 107 11.71 -5.84 -18.91
CA ASN A 107 13.01 -6.09 -19.54
C ASN A 107 13.69 -7.38 -19.03
N VAL A 108 12.89 -8.41 -18.70
CA VAL A 108 13.37 -9.73 -18.29
C VAL A 108 12.91 -10.73 -19.35
N SER A 109 13.88 -11.46 -19.93
CA SER A 109 13.59 -12.47 -20.96
C SER A 109 12.65 -13.55 -20.41
N GLY A 110 11.63 -13.90 -21.19
CA GLY A 110 10.65 -14.92 -20.82
C GLY A 110 9.66 -14.53 -19.72
N PHE A 111 9.84 -13.37 -19.06
CA PHE A 111 8.89 -12.93 -18.06
C PHE A 111 7.79 -12.05 -18.67
N PRO A 112 6.50 -12.30 -18.34
CA PRO A 112 5.39 -11.59 -18.97
C PRO A 112 5.40 -10.08 -18.74
N ASP A 113 4.90 -9.31 -19.70
CA ASP A 113 4.66 -7.88 -19.55
C ASP A 113 3.48 -7.64 -18.58
N VAL A 114 3.47 -6.47 -17.96
CA VAL A 114 2.38 -6.06 -17.06
C VAL A 114 1.26 -5.43 -17.88
N VAL A 115 0.04 -5.87 -17.63
CA VAL A 115 -1.17 -5.19 -18.10
C VAL A 115 -1.80 -4.44 -16.92
N TYR A 116 -1.99 -3.14 -17.11
CA TYR A 116 -2.79 -2.30 -16.22
C TYR A 116 -4.12 -1.99 -16.91
N PRO A 117 -5.21 -2.69 -16.53
CA PRO A 117 -6.53 -2.42 -17.06
C PRO A 117 -7.18 -1.25 -16.33
N HIS A 118 -7.65 -0.23 -17.03
CA HIS A 118 -8.39 0.86 -16.40
C HIS A 118 -9.78 0.40 -15.92
N TYR A 119 -10.43 -0.49 -16.64
CA TYR A 119 -11.80 -0.92 -16.33
C TYR A 119 -11.98 -1.35 -14.86
N PRO A 120 -11.22 -2.34 -14.30
CA PRO A 120 -11.42 -2.78 -12.93
C PRO A 120 -11.04 -1.73 -11.87
N HIS A 121 -10.34 -0.67 -12.26
CA HIS A 121 -10.00 0.43 -11.35
C HIS A 121 -11.06 1.53 -11.41
N THR A 122 -11.56 1.86 -12.60
CA THR A 122 -12.50 2.98 -12.78
C THR A 122 -13.95 2.65 -12.42
N ILE A 123 -14.27 1.39 -12.18
CA ILE A 123 -15.54 1.01 -11.52
C ILE A 123 -15.54 1.31 -10.01
N TRP A 124 -14.38 1.58 -9.42
CA TRP A 124 -14.21 1.90 -8.00
C TRP A 124 -13.76 3.34 -7.75
N LEU A 125 -12.95 3.91 -8.64
CA LEU A 125 -12.13 5.08 -8.41
C LEU A 125 -12.33 6.11 -9.51
N ASP A 126 -12.41 7.38 -9.11
CA ASP A 126 -12.36 8.53 -10.02
C ASP A 126 -10.94 8.73 -10.59
N CYS A 127 -10.84 9.38 -11.75
CA CYS A 127 -9.57 9.71 -12.40
C CYS A 127 -8.58 10.39 -11.45
N ARG A 128 -9.08 11.29 -10.60
CA ARG A 128 -8.28 12.08 -9.65
C ARG A 128 -7.66 11.26 -8.52
N ASN A 129 -8.17 10.07 -8.25
CA ASN A 129 -7.54 9.16 -7.27
C ASN A 129 -6.16 8.70 -7.74
N CYS A 130 -5.93 8.66 -9.06
CA CYS A 130 -4.69 8.20 -9.66
C CYS A 130 -3.91 9.33 -10.35
N HIS A 131 -4.60 10.26 -11.03
CA HIS A 131 -3.98 11.30 -11.85
C HIS A 131 -4.12 12.69 -11.23
N PRO A 132 -3.08 13.53 -11.27
CA PRO A 132 -1.71 13.23 -11.68
C PRO A 132 -0.84 12.70 -10.55
N SER A 133 -1.38 12.55 -9.33
CA SER A 133 -0.61 12.35 -8.08
C SER A 133 0.15 11.02 -8.02
N ILE A 134 -0.38 9.96 -8.59
CA ILE A 134 0.26 8.63 -8.66
C ILE A 134 0.84 8.40 -10.05
N PHE A 135 0.06 8.72 -11.08
CA PHE A 135 0.42 8.51 -12.47
C PHE A 135 0.17 9.76 -13.30
N LEU A 136 1.17 10.20 -14.02
CA LEU A 136 0.99 11.20 -15.07
C LEU A 136 0.21 10.59 -16.25
N MET A 137 -0.75 11.36 -16.81
CA MET A 137 -1.61 10.92 -17.94
C MET A 137 -0.84 10.92 -19.27
N ARG A 138 0.35 10.32 -19.29
CA ARG A 138 1.18 10.22 -20.49
C ARG A 138 1.94 8.90 -20.47
N ALA A 139 1.81 8.11 -21.53
CA ALA A 139 2.55 6.88 -21.68
C ALA A 139 4.07 7.13 -21.60
N GLY A 140 4.79 6.28 -20.86
CA GLY A 140 6.23 6.36 -20.66
C GLY A 140 6.71 7.44 -19.68
N ALA A 141 5.82 8.31 -19.17
CA ALA A 141 6.23 9.36 -18.22
C ALA A 141 6.43 8.85 -16.78
N ASN A 142 5.91 7.68 -16.48
CA ASN A 142 5.93 7.12 -15.14
C ASN A 142 7.03 6.07 -15.01
N GLN A 143 7.99 6.30 -14.12
CA GLN A 143 9.12 5.39 -13.88
C GLN A 143 8.71 4.29 -12.88
N VAL A 144 7.78 3.43 -13.31
CA VAL A 144 7.25 2.32 -12.50
C VAL A 144 8.28 1.18 -12.48
N THR A 145 8.66 0.75 -11.29
CA THR A 145 9.56 -0.40 -11.08
C THR A 145 9.05 -1.26 -9.94
N MET A 146 9.41 -2.55 -9.90
CA MET A 146 9.05 -3.43 -8.78
C MET A 146 9.58 -2.91 -7.45
N ALA A 147 10.79 -2.38 -7.42
CA ALA A 147 11.36 -1.80 -6.19
C ALA A 147 10.49 -0.68 -5.61
N LYS A 148 10.02 0.25 -6.46
CA LYS A 148 9.12 1.33 -6.04
C LYS A 148 7.75 0.83 -5.62
N ILE A 149 7.20 -0.18 -6.32
CA ILE A 149 5.94 -0.81 -5.93
C ILE A 149 6.05 -1.44 -4.54
N LEU A 150 7.13 -2.17 -4.26
CA LEU A 150 7.40 -2.77 -2.94
C LEU A 150 7.59 -1.72 -1.84
N GLN A 151 8.07 -0.53 -2.18
CA GLN A 151 8.18 0.62 -1.28
C GLN A 151 6.84 1.34 -1.05
N GLY A 152 5.77 0.90 -1.70
CA GLY A 152 4.43 1.50 -1.57
C GLY A 152 4.18 2.67 -2.52
N GLU A 153 4.97 2.82 -3.58
CA GLU A 153 4.71 3.77 -4.66
C GLU A 153 3.85 3.13 -5.77
N PHE A 154 3.28 3.95 -6.64
CA PHE A 154 2.47 3.52 -7.78
C PHE A 154 1.41 2.48 -7.39
N CYS A 155 1.43 1.30 -8.01
CA CYS A 155 0.50 0.21 -7.72
C CYS A 155 0.56 -0.23 -6.24
N GLY A 156 1.72 -0.13 -5.59
CA GLY A 156 1.94 -0.46 -4.18
C GLY A 156 1.23 0.46 -3.18
N ARG A 157 0.63 1.57 -3.63
CA ARG A 157 -0.23 2.40 -2.78
C ARG A 157 -1.47 1.65 -2.31
N CYS A 158 -2.02 0.78 -3.15
CA CYS A 158 -3.25 0.05 -2.91
C CYS A 158 -3.03 -1.46 -2.82
N HIS A 159 -2.24 -2.03 -3.75
CA HIS A 159 -1.99 -3.47 -3.78
C HIS A 159 -1.08 -3.89 -2.61
N GLY A 160 -1.53 -4.93 -1.90
CA GLY A 160 -0.91 -5.36 -0.64
C GLY A 160 -1.42 -4.62 0.61
N LYS A 161 -2.38 -3.69 0.45
CA LYS A 161 -3.02 -2.95 1.57
C LYS A 161 -4.54 -3.10 1.52
N VAL A 162 -5.18 -2.58 0.46
CA VAL A 162 -6.64 -2.57 0.28
C VAL A 162 -7.08 -3.36 -0.95
N ALA A 163 -6.15 -3.73 -1.82
CA ALA A 163 -6.37 -4.57 -3.00
C ALA A 163 -5.54 -5.85 -2.89
N PHE A 164 -5.67 -6.76 -3.86
CA PHE A 164 -4.99 -8.05 -3.84
C PHE A 164 -3.46 -7.89 -3.61
N PRO A 165 -2.81 -8.88 -2.96
CA PRO A 165 -1.41 -8.76 -2.55
C PRO A 165 -0.45 -8.74 -3.75
N ILE A 166 0.68 -8.04 -3.59
CA ILE A 166 1.73 -7.94 -4.60
C ILE A 166 2.36 -9.30 -4.92
N SER A 167 2.25 -10.27 -4.01
CA SER A 167 2.72 -11.65 -4.22
C SER A 167 1.93 -12.43 -5.29
N ASP A 168 0.76 -11.94 -5.71
CA ASP A 168 0.00 -12.50 -6.84
C ASP A 168 0.56 -11.96 -8.17
N CYS A 169 1.79 -12.38 -8.49
CA CYS A 169 2.62 -11.83 -9.57
C CYS A 169 1.92 -11.84 -10.93
N PHE A 170 1.30 -12.98 -11.28
CA PHE A 170 0.70 -13.17 -12.60
C PHE A 170 -0.65 -12.49 -12.79
N ARG A 171 -1.18 -11.87 -11.74
CA ARG A 171 -2.36 -11.02 -11.86
C ARG A 171 -2.03 -9.68 -12.53
N CYS A 172 -0.80 -9.19 -12.36
CA CYS A 172 -0.27 -8.03 -13.05
C CYS A 172 0.54 -8.44 -14.30
N HIS A 173 1.47 -9.39 -14.15
CA HIS A 173 2.30 -9.92 -15.23
C HIS A 173 1.51 -10.94 -16.05
N SER A 174 0.58 -10.45 -16.87
CA SER A 174 -0.44 -11.29 -17.53
C SER A 174 -0.32 -11.37 -19.05
N ARG A 175 0.56 -10.57 -19.68
CA ARG A 175 0.75 -10.57 -21.13
C ARG A 175 2.00 -11.36 -21.52
N PRO A 176 1.88 -12.56 -22.10
CA PRO A 176 3.01 -13.31 -22.62
C PRO A 176 3.83 -12.51 -23.64
N LYS A 177 5.12 -12.83 -23.77
CA LYS A 177 6.02 -12.29 -24.80
C LYS A 177 5.94 -13.06 -26.08
#